data_5cf01d2da07eb10737c3ac7ea325495e
#
_entry.id   5cf01d2da07eb10737c3ac7ea325495e
#
_cell.length_a   1.000
_cell.length_b   1.000
_cell.length_c   1.000
_cell.angle_alpha   90.00
_cell.angle_beta   90.00
_cell.angle_gamma   90.00
#
_symmetry.space_group_name_H-M   'P 1'
#
loop_
_entity.id
_entity.type
_entity.pdbx_description
1 polymer ?
#
loop_
_entity_poly.entity_id
_entity_poly.type
_entity_poly.pdbx_seq_one_letter_code
_entity_poly.pdbx_strand_id
1 'polypeptide(L)'
;RDGTFVDRLETKNTTAARIAELMIGRQVEKLVDDMEVDNRSISDDDIMLSLKNFYVDMPGEKVKGIDLKLRRGEILGIGGLAGQGKVGVPNGILGLYPAAGEIEFDGEKIDPSKLGDALYKGIAFVSEDRRGVGLLLNESIEQNIIFTSLQIQGKFLKKYGPFSQFDAKGAKN
;
A
#
# COMPACT_ATOMS: atom_id res chain seq x y z
N ARG A 1 -1.57 27.03 -1.82
CA ARG A 1 -0.82 25.77 -1.81
C ARG A 1 0.46 25.98 -1.00
N ASP A 2 0.78 25.04 -0.13
CA ASP A 2 1.96 25.11 0.75
C ASP A 2 2.04 26.42 1.58
N GLY A 3 0.89 26.87 2.10
CA GLY A 3 0.75 28.12 2.83
C GLY A 3 0.69 29.39 1.97
N THR A 4 0.76 29.25 0.64
CA THR A 4 0.73 30.36 -0.31
C THR A 4 -0.65 30.48 -0.98
N PHE A 5 -1.16 31.69 -1.11
CA PHE A 5 -2.35 31.96 -1.90
C PHE A 5 -2.09 31.63 -3.37
N VAL A 6 -3.01 30.91 -4.02
CA VAL A 6 -2.87 30.51 -5.43
C VAL A 6 -3.75 31.35 -6.31
N ASP A 7 -5.08 31.34 -6.08
CA ASP A 7 -6.03 32.11 -6.91
C ASP A 7 -7.38 32.25 -6.20
N ARG A 8 -8.21 33.17 -6.70
CA ARG A 8 -9.60 33.36 -6.30
C ARG A 8 -10.50 33.26 -7.53
N LEU A 9 -11.41 32.31 -7.52
CA LEU A 9 -12.29 32.01 -8.63
C LEU A 9 -13.74 32.30 -8.28
N GLU A 10 -14.50 32.80 -9.27
CA GLU A 10 -15.95 32.85 -9.17
C GLU A 10 -16.54 31.47 -9.49
N THR A 11 -17.31 30.91 -8.58
CA THR A 11 -17.90 29.56 -8.70
C THR A 11 -18.70 29.37 -10.00
N LYS A 12 -19.35 30.44 -10.49
CA LYS A 12 -20.14 30.40 -11.72
C LYS A 12 -19.31 30.27 -12.99
N ASN A 13 -18.04 30.67 -12.94
CA ASN A 13 -17.14 30.79 -14.10
C ASN A 13 -15.99 29.81 -14.05
N THR A 14 -16.07 28.77 -13.20
CA THR A 14 -15.01 27.80 -13.06
C THR A 14 -15.54 26.36 -13.18
N THR A 15 -14.62 25.42 -13.43
CA THR A 15 -14.89 23.98 -13.54
C THR A 15 -14.11 23.23 -12.48
N ALA A 16 -14.55 21.99 -12.14
CA ALA A 16 -13.84 21.10 -11.24
C ALA A 16 -12.40 20.81 -11.71
N ALA A 17 -12.20 20.64 -13.02
CA ALA A 17 -10.89 20.43 -13.62
C ALA A 17 -9.96 21.63 -13.37
N ARG A 18 -10.45 22.87 -13.56
CA ARG A 18 -9.67 24.08 -13.30
C ARG A 18 -9.29 24.22 -11.82
N ILE A 19 -10.20 23.87 -10.92
CA ILE A 19 -9.90 23.87 -9.48
C ILE A 19 -8.81 22.82 -9.17
N ALA A 20 -8.92 21.61 -9.71
CA ALA A 20 -7.94 20.54 -9.54
C ALA A 20 -6.55 20.95 -10.04
N GLU A 21 -6.46 21.57 -11.22
CA GLU A 21 -5.20 22.11 -11.75
C GLU A 21 -4.54 23.12 -10.80
N LEU A 22 -5.30 24.05 -10.27
CA LEU A 22 -4.79 25.04 -9.33
C LEU A 22 -4.34 24.43 -8.01
N MET A 23 -5.04 23.38 -7.52
CA MET A 23 -4.66 22.65 -6.33
C MET A 23 -3.35 21.88 -6.53
N ILE A 24 -3.21 21.20 -7.67
CA ILE A 24 -2.05 20.35 -7.99
C ILE A 24 -0.87 21.19 -8.50
N GLY A 25 -1.15 22.28 -9.23
CA GLY A 25 -0.16 23.17 -9.83
C GLY A 25 0.40 22.69 -11.16
N ARG A 26 -0.26 21.73 -11.81
CA ARG A 26 0.05 21.21 -13.16
C ARG A 26 -1.23 20.77 -13.87
N GLN A 27 -1.20 20.72 -15.19
CA GLN A 27 -2.35 20.26 -15.98
C GLN A 27 -2.59 18.76 -15.72
N VAL A 28 -3.83 18.42 -15.35
CA VAL A 28 -4.23 17.04 -15.02
C VAL A 28 -4.41 16.21 -16.29
N GLU A 29 -4.85 16.81 -17.38
CA GLU A 29 -5.12 16.12 -18.66
C GLU A 29 -3.90 15.40 -19.23
N LYS A 30 -2.70 15.99 -19.11
CA LYS A 30 -1.46 15.33 -19.57
C LYS A 30 -1.07 14.09 -18.78
N LEU A 31 -1.61 13.88 -17.59
CA LEU A 31 -1.33 12.70 -16.78
C LEU A 31 -2.14 11.48 -17.20
N VAL A 32 -3.28 11.70 -17.87
CA VAL A 32 -4.17 10.62 -18.34
C VAL A 32 -3.76 10.18 -19.73
N ASP A 33 -3.34 11.12 -20.59
CA ASP A 33 -2.93 10.84 -21.97
C ASP A 33 -1.60 10.06 -22.05
N ASP A 34 -0.72 10.20 -21.04
CA ASP A 34 0.55 9.47 -20.94
C ASP A 34 0.38 8.06 -20.32
N MET A 35 -0.81 7.67 -19.88
CA MET A 35 -1.08 6.32 -19.41
C MET A 35 -1.33 5.42 -20.61
N GLU A 36 -0.30 4.70 -21.04
CA GLU A 36 -0.48 3.58 -21.97
C GLU A 36 -1.48 2.59 -21.37
N VAL A 37 -2.56 2.32 -22.11
CA VAL A 37 -3.52 1.29 -21.71
C VAL A 37 -2.79 -0.04 -21.83
N ASP A 38 -2.49 -0.65 -20.70
CA ASP A 38 -1.85 -1.95 -20.65
C ASP A 38 -2.85 -3.02 -21.16
N ASN A 39 -2.65 -3.43 -22.41
CA ASN A 39 -3.46 -4.45 -23.08
C ASN A 39 -3.02 -5.88 -22.75
N ARG A 40 -2.28 -6.12 -21.65
CA ARG A 40 -1.94 -7.48 -21.24
C ARG A 40 -3.23 -8.28 -20.98
N SER A 41 -3.34 -9.44 -21.57
CA SER A 41 -4.41 -10.39 -21.24
C SER A 41 -4.13 -10.97 -19.85
N ILE A 42 -5.01 -10.65 -18.90
CA ILE A 42 -4.95 -11.22 -17.57
C ILE A 42 -5.69 -12.56 -17.60
N SER A 43 -5.03 -13.65 -17.20
CA SER A 43 -5.65 -14.97 -17.13
C SER A 43 -6.63 -15.04 -15.97
N ASP A 44 -7.83 -15.54 -16.19
CA ASP A 44 -8.84 -15.71 -15.14
C ASP A 44 -8.47 -16.78 -14.13
N ASP A 45 -7.60 -17.71 -14.48
CA ASP A 45 -7.19 -18.83 -13.63
C ASP A 45 -5.91 -18.54 -12.82
N ASP A 46 -5.14 -17.49 -13.15
CA ASP A 46 -3.89 -17.15 -12.44
C ASP A 46 -4.17 -16.22 -11.25
N ILE A 47 -4.64 -16.81 -10.16
CA ILE A 47 -4.98 -16.08 -8.94
C ILE A 47 -3.72 -15.87 -8.09
N MET A 48 -3.34 -14.61 -7.89
CA MET A 48 -2.20 -14.21 -7.07
C MET A 48 -2.56 -14.08 -5.59
N LEU A 49 -3.74 -13.52 -5.28
CA LEU A 49 -4.24 -13.39 -3.89
C LEU A 49 -5.69 -13.86 -3.84
N SER A 50 -6.00 -14.68 -2.87
CA SER A 50 -7.37 -15.11 -2.57
C SER A 50 -7.69 -14.87 -1.10
N LEU A 51 -8.81 -14.22 -0.84
CA LEU A 51 -9.42 -14.10 0.49
C LEU A 51 -10.73 -14.88 0.47
N LYS A 52 -10.98 -15.68 1.52
CA LYS A 52 -12.25 -16.39 1.71
C LYS A 52 -12.77 -16.17 3.11
N ASN A 53 -14.04 -15.75 3.19
CA ASN A 53 -14.73 -15.48 4.44
C ASN A 53 -13.85 -14.62 5.39
N PHE A 54 -13.29 -13.54 4.85
CA PHE A 54 -12.26 -12.75 5.52
C PHE A 54 -12.87 -11.64 6.36
N TYR A 55 -12.50 -11.63 7.64
CA TYR A 55 -12.95 -10.68 8.66
C TYR A 55 -11.76 -9.90 9.20
N VAL A 56 -11.97 -8.62 9.53
CA VAL A 56 -10.97 -7.80 10.23
C VAL A 56 -11.67 -6.93 11.29
N ASP A 57 -11.15 -6.95 12.52
CA ASP A 57 -11.64 -6.10 13.61
C ASP A 57 -10.79 -4.83 13.73
N MET A 58 -10.82 -4.00 12.70
CA MET A 58 -10.20 -2.67 12.72
C MET A 58 -11.22 -1.61 13.15
N PRO A 59 -10.96 -0.82 14.22
CA PRO A 59 -11.86 0.25 14.65
C PRO A 59 -12.16 1.24 13.51
N GLY A 60 -13.44 1.44 13.22
CA GLY A 60 -13.89 2.33 12.15
C GLY A 60 -13.82 1.74 10.73
N GLU A 61 -13.12 0.63 10.51
CA GLU A 61 -12.94 -0.01 9.18
C GLU A 61 -13.05 -1.54 9.29
N LYS A 62 -14.12 -2.03 9.95
CA LYS A 62 -14.37 -3.48 10.12
C LYS A 62 -14.70 -4.15 8.79
N VAL A 63 -14.09 -5.31 8.56
CA VAL A 63 -14.40 -6.21 7.43
C VAL A 63 -15.28 -7.36 7.94
N LYS A 64 -16.37 -7.67 7.22
CA LYS A 64 -17.42 -8.58 7.69
C LYS A 64 -17.63 -9.74 6.73
N GLY A 65 -16.61 -10.60 6.56
CA GLY A 65 -16.75 -11.82 5.77
C GLY A 65 -16.78 -11.55 4.27
N ILE A 66 -15.71 -11.09 3.72
CA ILE A 66 -15.58 -10.88 2.27
C ILE A 66 -14.85 -12.03 1.60
N ASP A 67 -15.22 -12.28 0.35
CA ASP A 67 -14.47 -13.08 -0.59
C ASP A 67 -13.89 -12.15 -1.66
N LEU A 68 -12.59 -12.31 -1.97
CA LEU A 68 -11.90 -11.47 -2.94
C LEU A 68 -10.84 -12.29 -3.65
N LYS A 69 -10.68 -12.07 -4.95
CA LYS A 69 -9.60 -12.64 -5.74
C LYS A 69 -8.90 -11.53 -6.51
N LEU A 70 -7.58 -11.60 -6.55
CA LEU A 70 -6.72 -10.74 -7.33
C LEU A 70 -5.89 -11.62 -8.25
N ARG A 71 -5.94 -11.34 -9.54
CA ARG A 71 -5.17 -12.08 -10.55
C ARG A 71 -3.76 -11.53 -10.66
N ARG A 72 -2.85 -12.33 -11.16
CA ARG A 72 -1.48 -11.87 -11.43
C ARG A 72 -1.49 -10.77 -12.49
N GLY A 73 -0.84 -9.64 -12.18
CA GLY A 73 -0.79 -8.45 -13.06
C GLY A 73 -2.04 -7.57 -13.04
N GLU A 74 -3.07 -7.94 -12.25
CA GLU A 74 -4.28 -7.13 -12.10
C GLU A 74 -4.07 -5.95 -11.16
N ILE A 75 -4.72 -4.82 -11.46
CA ILE A 75 -4.90 -3.70 -10.55
C ILE A 75 -6.35 -3.70 -10.08
N LEU A 76 -6.57 -4.13 -8.83
CA LEU A 76 -7.90 -4.18 -8.23
C LEU A 76 -8.18 -2.95 -7.39
N GLY A 77 -9.19 -2.17 -7.76
CA GLY A 77 -9.65 -1.03 -6.99
C GLY A 77 -10.71 -1.42 -5.96
N ILE A 78 -10.49 -1.08 -4.69
CA ILE A 78 -11.49 -1.25 -3.63
C ILE A 78 -12.07 0.12 -3.28
N GLY A 79 -13.30 0.38 -3.73
CA GLY A 79 -14.02 1.62 -3.50
C GLY A 79 -15.04 1.51 -2.36
N GLY A 80 -15.44 2.65 -1.79
CA GLY A 80 -16.49 2.71 -0.77
C GLY A 80 -16.39 3.95 0.11
N LEU A 81 -17.42 4.17 0.92
CA LEU A 81 -17.42 5.22 1.92
C LEU A 81 -16.43 4.92 3.05
N ALA A 82 -16.07 5.94 3.82
CA ALA A 82 -15.30 5.77 5.05
C ALA A 82 -16.07 4.86 6.03
N GLY A 83 -15.35 3.99 6.74
CA GLY A 83 -15.96 3.05 7.68
C GLY A 83 -16.55 1.79 7.06
N GLN A 84 -16.37 1.56 5.76
CA GLN A 84 -16.90 0.37 5.06
C GLN A 84 -15.89 -0.77 4.93
N GLY A 85 -14.75 -0.70 5.63
CA GLY A 85 -13.77 -1.78 5.71
C GLY A 85 -12.73 -1.80 4.58
N LYS A 86 -12.75 -0.84 3.64
CA LYS A 86 -11.76 -0.83 2.54
C LYS A 86 -10.32 -0.74 3.02
N VAL A 87 -10.08 0.02 4.08
CA VAL A 87 -8.76 0.16 4.72
C VAL A 87 -8.47 -1.04 5.62
N GLY A 88 -9.50 -1.64 6.20
CA GLY A 88 -9.37 -2.84 7.02
C GLY A 88 -8.81 -4.04 6.26
N VAL A 89 -9.16 -4.19 4.98
CA VAL A 89 -8.70 -5.34 4.16
C VAL A 89 -7.18 -5.47 4.14
N PRO A 90 -6.41 -4.49 3.64
CA PRO A 90 -4.94 -4.62 3.60
C PRO A 90 -4.31 -4.67 5.00
N ASN A 91 -4.86 -3.94 5.97
CA ASN A 91 -4.35 -3.98 7.35
C ASN A 91 -4.54 -5.35 8.01
N GLY A 92 -5.65 -6.03 7.73
CA GLY A 92 -5.88 -7.39 8.22
C GLY A 92 -4.99 -8.44 7.54
N ILE A 93 -4.75 -8.33 6.23
CA ILE A 93 -3.83 -9.22 5.49
C ILE A 93 -2.43 -9.17 6.10
N LEU A 94 -1.98 -7.99 6.53
CA LEU A 94 -0.66 -7.80 7.16
C LEU A 94 -0.61 -8.20 8.64
N GLY A 95 -1.75 -8.55 9.24
CA GLY A 95 -1.82 -8.87 10.66
C GLY A 95 -1.67 -7.66 11.59
N LEU A 96 -1.93 -6.43 11.10
CA LEU A 96 -1.89 -5.21 11.92
C LEU A 96 -3.11 -5.09 12.84
N TYR A 97 -4.21 -5.75 12.49
CA TYR A 97 -5.42 -5.85 13.30
C TYR A 97 -5.89 -7.30 13.34
N PRO A 98 -6.61 -7.73 14.40
CA PRO A 98 -7.15 -9.07 14.49
C PRO A 98 -7.98 -9.40 13.23
N ALA A 99 -7.63 -10.49 12.59
CA ALA A 99 -8.27 -10.94 11.37
C ALA A 99 -8.53 -12.45 11.41
N ALA A 100 -9.52 -12.90 10.64
CA ALA A 100 -9.91 -14.30 10.52
C ALA A 100 -10.39 -14.58 9.09
N GLY A 101 -10.38 -15.85 8.71
CA GLY A 101 -10.67 -16.32 7.36
C GLY A 101 -9.45 -16.90 6.69
N GLU A 102 -9.58 -17.28 5.43
CA GLU A 102 -8.47 -17.85 4.67
C GLU A 102 -7.83 -16.78 3.80
N ILE A 103 -6.51 -16.72 3.84
CA ILE A 103 -5.67 -15.89 2.95
C ILE A 103 -4.69 -16.82 2.25
N GLU A 104 -4.66 -16.74 0.92
CA GLU A 104 -3.70 -17.45 0.09
C GLU A 104 -3.04 -16.47 -0.87
N PHE A 105 -1.73 -16.47 -0.93
CA PHE A 105 -0.92 -15.65 -1.81
C PHE A 105 0.08 -16.51 -2.56
N ASP A 106 0.03 -16.49 -3.87
CA ASP A 106 0.88 -17.28 -4.77
C ASP A 106 0.91 -18.79 -4.40
N GLY A 107 -0.27 -19.35 -4.06
CA GLY A 107 -0.42 -20.75 -3.63
C GLY A 107 -0.01 -21.03 -2.17
N GLU A 108 0.47 -20.04 -1.43
CA GLU A 108 0.86 -20.18 -0.02
C GLU A 108 -0.15 -19.55 0.92
N LYS A 109 -0.51 -20.27 2.00
CA LYS A 109 -1.38 -19.71 3.04
C LYS A 109 -0.65 -18.67 3.87
N ILE A 110 -1.32 -17.55 4.14
CA ILE A 110 -0.89 -16.50 5.06
C ILE A 110 -1.64 -16.67 6.38
N ASP A 111 -0.90 -16.60 7.48
CA ASP A 111 -1.47 -16.57 8.82
C ASP A 111 -1.67 -15.11 9.28
N PRO A 112 -2.91 -14.59 9.28
CA PRO A 112 -3.16 -13.20 9.65
C PRO A 112 -2.93 -12.93 11.16
N SER A 113 -2.75 -13.96 11.97
CA SER A 113 -2.39 -13.81 13.39
C SER A 113 -0.90 -13.51 13.59
N LYS A 114 -0.07 -13.75 12.58
CA LYS A 114 1.37 -13.51 12.61
C LYS A 114 1.72 -12.21 11.91
N LEU A 115 2.06 -11.21 12.71
CA LEU A 115 2.55 -9.95 12.17
C LEU A 115 3.76 -10.17 11.24
N GLY A 116 3.66 -9.67 10.02
CA GLY A 116 4.74 -9.76 9.04
C GLY A 116 4.76 -11.03 8.17
N ASP A 117 3.93 -12.06 8.42
CA ASP A 117 3.91 -13.28 7.58
C ASP A 117 3.67 -12.92 6.11
N ALA A 118 2.74 -12.03 5.83
CA ALA A 118 2.47 -11.52 4.49
C ALA A 118 3.69 -10.80 3.87
N LEU A 119 4.42 -10.00 4.67
CA LEU A 119 5.61 -9.29 4.20
C LEU A 119 6.73 -10.28 3.85
N TYR A 120 6.95 -11.32 4.66
CA TYR A 120 7.95 -12.37 4.37
C TYR A 120 7.63 -13.16 3.10
N LYS A 121 6.35 -13.28 2.75
CA LYS A 121 5.88 -13.93 1.53
C LYS A 121 5.85 -13.01 0.31
N GLY A 122 6.26 -11.75 0.46
CA GLY A 122 6.45 -10.82 -0.65
C GLY A 122 5.32 -9.81 -0.88
N ILE A 123 4.32 -9.73 0.01
CA ILE A 123 3.31 -8.67 -0.06
C ILE A 123 3.91 -7.38 0.49
N ALA A 124 3.96 -6.33 -0.31
CA ALA A 124 4.33 -5.00 0.12
C ALA A 124 3.10 -4.17 0.48
N PHE A 125 3.26 -3.22 1.40
CA PHE A 125 2.19 -2.36 1.86
C PHE A 125 2.59 -0.89 1.91
N VAL A 126 1.73 -0.03 1.40
CA VAL A 126 1.84 1.42 1.56
C VAL A 126 0.64 1.90 2.35
N SER A 127 0.88 2.27 3.60
CA SER A 127 -0.18 2.74 4.51
C SER A 127 -0.71 4.12 4.11
N GLU A 128 -2.02 4.34 4.28
CA GLU A 128 -2.62 5.68 4.23
C GLU A 128 -2.17 6.55 5.41
N ASP A 129 -1.94 5.94 6.58
CA ASP A 129 -1.39 6.61 7.76
C ASP A 129 0.13 6.71 7.66
N ARG A 130 0.59 7.75 6.97
CA ARG A 130 2.02 8.01 6.78
C ARG A 130 2.76 8.28 8.08
N ARG A 131 2.11 8.93 9.07
CA ARG A 131 2.75 9.36 10.32
C ARG A 131 2.77 8.26 11.38
N GLY A 132 1.69 7.48 11.50
CA GLY A 132 1.58 6.46 12.53
C GLY A 132 2.21 5.12 12.13
N VAL A 133 2.13 4.75 10.85
CA VAL A 133 2.50 3.41 10.37
C VAL A 133 3.50 3.44 9.22
N GLY A 134 3.36 4.39 8.29
CA GLY A 134 4.02 4.32 6.99
C GLY A 134 5.46 4.84 6.95
N LEU A 135 5.90 5.66 7.92
CA LEU A 135 7.20 6.32 7.90
C LEU A 135 7.87 6.35 9.27
N LEU A 136 9.18 6.15 9.29
CA LEU A 136 10.05 6.42 10.42
C LEU A 136 10.45 7.91 10.39
N LEU A 137 9.63 8.76 11.01
CA LEU A 137 9.72 10.23 10.89
C LEU A 137 11.04 10.82 11.40
N ASN A 138 11.70 10.16 12.34
CA ASN A 138 12.99 10.59 12.91
C ASN A 138 14.20 10.07 12.13
N GLU A 139 13.96 9.23 11.12
CA GLU A 139 15.02 8.63 10.30
C GLU A 139 15.15 9.33 8.95
N SER A 140 16.28 9.13 8.29
CA SER A 140 16.51 9.70 6.95
C SER A 140 15.61 9.06 5.90
N ILE A 141 15.45 9.71 4.74
CA ILE A 141 14.77 9.15 3.57
C ILE A 141 15.44 7.84 3.14
N GLU A 142 16.76 7.79 3.13
CA GLU A 142 17.56 6.60 2.82
C GLU A 142 17.15 5.43 3.73
N GLN A 143 17.11 5.64 5.04
CA GLN A 143 16.72 4.63 6.01
C GLN A 143 15.27 4.16 5.81
N ASN A 144 14.35 5.07 5.54
CA ASN A 144 12.96 4.71 5.22
C ASN A 144 12.85 3.83 3.98
N ILE A 145 13.63 4.09 2.93
CA ILE A 145 13.62 3.30 1.68
C ILE A 145 14.13 1.87 1.93
N ILE A 146 15.23 1.72 2.68
CA ILE A 146 15.88 0.42 2.86
C ILE A 146 15.31 -0.42 4.00
N PHE A 147 14.50 0.18 4.90
CA PHE A 147 14.07 -0.43 6.16
C PHE A 147 13.41 -1.78 5.96
N THR A 148 12.48 -1.90 5.01
CA THR A 148 11.79 -3.17 4.73
C THR A 148 12.77 -4.23 4.21
N SER A 149 13.66 -3.88 3.30
CA SER A 149 14.69 -4.80 2.78
C SER A 149 15.63 -5.28 3.88
N LEU A 150 15.97 -4.40 4.82
CA LEU A 150 16.80 -4.72 5.98
C LEU A 150 16.10 -5.70 6.92
N GLN A 151 14.83 -5.44 7.26
CA GLN A 151 14.07 -6.28 8.20
C GLN A 151 13.67 -7.63 7.60
N ILE A 152 13.14 -7.63 6.37
CA ILE A 152 12.55 -8.82 5.76
C ILE A 152 13.59 -9.69 5.07
N GLN A 153 14.53 -9.06 4.35
CA GLN A 153 15.51 -9.77 3.54
C GLN A 153 16.90 -9.86 4.20
N GLY A 154 17.11 -9.16 5.33
CA GLY A 154 18.42 -9.08 5.98
C GLY A 154 19.49 -8.40 5.11
N LYS A 155 19.08 -7.64 4.08
CA LYS A 155 20.00 -6.87 3.24
C LYS A 155 20.66 -5.77 4.06
N PHE A 156 21.83 -5.32 3.61
CA PHE A 156 22.62 -4.25 4.26
C PHE A 156 23.03 -4.57 5.71
N LEU A 157 23.08 -5.87 6.05
CA LEU A 157 23.62 -6.34 7.32
C LEU A 157 24.91 -7.10 7.12
N LYS A 158 25.98 -6.65 7.80
CA LYS A 158 27.24 -7.42 7.95
C LYS A 158 27.15 -8.27 9.21
N LYS A 159 27.31 -9.58 9.05
CA LYS A 159 27.30 -10.55 10.15
C LYS A 159 28.71 -10.74 10.71
N TYR A 160 28.85 -10.61 12.02
CA TYR A 160 30.07 -10.87 12.79
C TYR A 160 29.75 -11.90 13.89
N GLY A 161 29.75 -13.19 13.52
CA GLY A 161 29.29 -14.25 14.42
C GLY A 161 27.82 -14.05 14.81
N PRO A 162 27.49 -13.97 16.12
CA PRO A 162 26.10 -13.79 16.57
C PRO A 162 25.60 -12.33 16.42
N PHE A 163 26.46 -11.38 16.06
CA PHE A 163 26.11 -9.97 15.93
C PHE A 163 25.91 -9.58 14.47
N SER A 164 24.99 -8.63 14.24
CA SER A 164 24.77 -7.99 12.94
C SER A 164 24.96 -6.50 13.05
N GLN A 165 25.65 -5.91 12.09
CA GLN A 165 25.90 -4.46 12.01
C GLN A 165 25.35 -3.92 10.69
N PHE A 166 24.72 -2.76 10.73
CA PHE A 166 24.24 -2.07 9.53
C PHE A 166 25.40 -1.63 8.62
N ASP A 167 25.33 -2.00 7.34
CA ASP A 167 26.28 -1.60 6.32
C ASP A 167 25.82 -0.32 5.60
N ALA A 168 26.08 0.83 6.20
CA ALA A 168 25.72 2.12 5.63
C ALA A 168 26.38 2.42 4.27
N LYS A 169 27.50 1.77 3.91
CA LYS A 169 28.13 1.93 2.60
C LYS A 169 27.43 1.12 1.52
N GLY A 170 27.04 -0.12 1.84
CA GLY A 170 26.27 -0.97 0.92
C GLY A 170 24.87 -0.48 0.66
N ALA A 171 24.28 0.26 1.58
CA ALA A 171 22.95 0.83 1.45
C ALA A 171 22.87 2.05 0.50
N LYS A 172 24.00 2.68 0.20
CA LYS A 172 24.10 3.88 -0.67
C LYS A 172 24.29 3.56 -2.14
N ASN A 173 24.62 2.33 -2.47
CA ASN A 173 24.81 1.85 -3.84
C ASN A 173 23.61 1.05 -4.32
#